data_15b75bce31e97201a4f912faca9da4e2
#
_entry.id   15b75bce31e97201a4f912faca9da4e2
#
_cell.length_a   1.000
_cell.length_b   1.000
_cell.length_c   1.000
_cell.angle_alpha   90.00
_cell.angle_beta   90.00
_cell.angle_gamma   90.00
#
_symmetry.space_group_name_H-M   'P 1'
#
loop_
_entity.id
_entity.type
_entity.pdbx_description
1 polymer ?
#
loop_
_entity_poly.entity_id
_entity_poly.type
_entity_poly.pdbx_seq_one_letter_code
_entity_poly.pdbx_strand_id
1 'polypeptide(L)' 'MKTLRDFWNEFDGVVDFFNKNGEEIDDMNYPLETEILEEKETSTGYWQVILNV' A
#
# COMPACT_ATOMS: atom_id res chain seq x y z
N MET A 1 10.68 -8.08 5.70
CA MET A 1 10.07 -6.86 5.09
C MET A 1 8.78 -7.26 4.39
N LYS A 2 7.77 -6.42 4.46
CA LYS A 2 6.48 -6.68 3.82
C LYS A 2 6.45 -5.98 2.46
N THR A 3 5.99 -6.69 1.43
CA THR A 3 5.95 -6.18 0.05
C THR A 3 4.50 -6.02 -0.40
N LEU A 4 4.31 -5.39 -1.58
CA LEU A 4 2.99 -5.31 -2.20
C LEU A 4 2.39 -6.71 -2.39
N ARG A 5 3.21 -7.70 -2.77
CA ARG A 5 2.75 -9.08 -2.94
C ARG A 5 2.17 -9.62 -1.63
N ASP A 6 2.87 -9.41 -0.51
CA ASP A 6 2.41 -9.87 0.80
C ASP A 6 1.11 -9.19 1.19
N PHE A 7 1.02 -7.88 0.92
CA PHE A 7 -0.18 -7.11 1.22
C PHE A 7 -1.40 -7.67 0.46
N TRP A 8 -1.28 -7.85 -0.85
CA TRP A 8 -2.39 -8.32 -1.66
C TRP A 8 -2.80 -9.77 -1.35
N ASN A 9 -1.89 -10.57 -0.82
CA ASN A 9 -2.21 -11.94 -0.41
C ASN A 9 -3.14 -11.98 0.80
N GLU A 10 -3.15 -10.93 1.61
CA GLU A 10 -3.91 -10.88 2.86
C GLU A 10 -5.06 -9.89 2.83
N PHE A 11 -5.03 -8.94 1.91
CA PHE A 11 -5.93 -7.79 1.94
C PHE A 11 -7.18 -8.03 1.10
N ASP A 12 -8.33 -7.61 1.67
CA ASP A 12 -9.60 -7.57 0.96
C ASP A 12 -10.31 -6.28 1.40
N GLY A 13 -10.55 -5.36 0.47
CA GLY A 13 -11.17 -4.08 0.78
C GLY A 13 -10.70 -2.97 -0.15
N VAL A 14 -10.89 -1.71 0.29
CA VAL A 14 -10.51 -0.53 -0.47
C VAL A 14 -9.20 0.03 0.09
N VAL A 15 -8.25 0.31 -0.78
CA VAL A 15 -6.95 0.84 -0.37
C VAL A 15 -6.46 1.90 -1.34
N ASP A 16 -5.84 2.95 -0.78
CA ASP A 16 -5.12 3.96 -1.54
C ASP A 16 -3.64 3.86 -1.21
N PHE A 17 -2.80 4.00 -2.23
CA PHE A 17 -1.36 3.92 -2.08
C PHE A 17 -0.72 5.30 -2.20
N PHE A 18 0.34 5.52 -1.42
CA PHE A 18 1.06 6.78 -1.38
C PHE A 18 2.57 6.51 -1.42
N ASN A 19 3.32 7.49 -1.94
CA ASN A 19 4.78 7.43 -1.86
C ASN A 19 5.27 7.99 -0.52
N LYS A 20 6.60 8.01 -0.32
CA LYS A 20 7.19 8.52 0.93
C LYS A 20 6.91 9.99 1.18
N ASN A 21 6.58 10.74 0.14
CA ASN A 21 6.28 12.16 0.24
C ASN A 21 4.81 12.44 0.54
N GLY A 22 3.99 11.38 0.63
CA GLY A 22 2.57 11.54 0.89
C GLY A 22 1.71 11.79 -0.34
N GLU A 23 2.28 11.65 -1.52
CA GLU A 23 1.54 11.82 -2.78
C GLU A 23 0.87 10.51 -3.16
N GLU A 24 -0.39 10.59 -3.59
CA GLU A 24 -1.13 9.40 -4.03
C GLU A 24 -0.52 8.85 -5.31
N ILE A 25 -0.34 7.53 -5.34
CA ILE A 25 0.23 6.83 -6.48
C ILE A 25 -0.62 5.59 -6.80
N ASP A 26 -0.37 5.00 -7.98
CA ASP A 26 -1.01 3.77 -8.39
C ASP A 26 -0.02 2.61 -8.18
N ASP A 27 -0.41 1.64 -7.37
CA ASP A 27 0.46 0.50 -7.06
C ASP A 27 0.79 -0.33 -8.30
N MET A 28 -0.06 -0.28 -9.34
CA MET A 28 0.18 -1.02 -10.58
C MET A 28 1.35 -0.47 -11.38
N ASN A 29 1.84 0.72 -11.04
CA ASN A 29 3.04 1.28 -11.67
C ASN A 29 4.34 0.78 -11.03
N TYR A 30 4.24 -0.06 -10.00
CA TYR A 30 5.39 -0.54 -9.23
C TYR A 30 5.39 -2.06 -9.16
N PRO A 31 6.58 -2.69 -9.04
CA PRO A 31 6.64 -4.15 -8.95
C PRO A 31 6.06 -4.67 -7.63
N LEU A 32 5.62 -5.92 -7.64
CA LEU A 32 5.05 -6.55 -6.45
C LEU A 32 6.07 -6.71 -5.32
N GLU A 33 7.35 -6.60 -5.62
CA GLU A 33 8.43 -6.66 -4.64
C GLU A 33 8.66 -5.34 -3.93
N THR A 34 7.93 -4.28 -4.30
CA THR A 34 8.04 -2.96 -3.65
C THR A 34 7.71 -3.09 -2.17
N GLU A 35 8.59 -2.56 -1.33
CA GLU A 35 8.43 -2.61 0.12
C GLU A 35 7.31 -1.68 0.60
N ILE A 36 6.52 -2.16 1.56
CA ILE A 36 5.54 -1.36 2.25
C ILE A 36 6.17 -0.79 3.52
N LEU A 37 6.08 0.52 3.70
CA LEU A 37 6.59 1.19 4.89
C LEU A 37 5.54 1.27 6.00
N GLU A 38 4.28 1.50 5.64
CA GLU A 38 3.22 1.70 6.62
C GLU A 38 1.87 1.28 6.03
N GLU A 39 1.02 0.69 6.88
CA GLU A 39 -0.37 0.37 6.56
C GLU A 39 -1.24 0.97 7.66
N LYS A 40 -2.32 1.62 7.28
CA LYS A 40 -3.19 2.29 8.24
C LYS A 40 -4.64 2.21 7.78
N GLU A 41 -5.53 1.78 8.68
CA GLU A 41 -6.97 1.80 8.44
C GLU A 41 -7.50 3.18 8.83
N THR A 42 -8.11 3.90 7.87
CA THR A 42 -8.63 5.25 8.11
C THR A 42 -10.10 5.24 8.51
N SER A 43 -10.84 4.25 8.03
CA SER A 43 -12.22 3.98 8.46
C SER A 43 -12.49 2.52 8.13
N THR A 44 -13.60 1.98 8.63
CA THR A 44 -13.90 0.56 8.45
C THR A 44 -13.86 0.17 6.96
N GLY A 45 -12.94 -0.72 6.62
CA GLY A 45 -12.77 -1.22 5.26
C GLY A 45 -11.97 -0.32 4.33
N TYR A 46 -11.48 0.84 4.80
CA TYR A 46 -10.69 1.77 3.98
C TYR A 46 -9.28 1.89 4.53
N TRP A 47 -8.30 1.62 3.68
CA TRP A 47 -6.91 1.57 4.08
C TRP A 47 -6.04 2.54 3.28
N GLN A 48 -4.97 3.00 3.90
CA GLN A 48 -3.92 3.77 3.25
C GLN A 48 -2.60 3.06 3.47
N VAL A 49 -1.82 2.93 2.41
CA VAL A 49 -0.54 2.22 2.43
C VAL A 49 0.54 3.12 1.84
N ILE A 50 1.65 3.24 2.55
CA ILE A 50 2.81 4.00 2.06
C ILE A 50 3.84 3.02 1.55
N LEU A 51 4.23 3.21 0.28
CA LEU A 51 5.26 2.40 -0.36
C LEU A 51 6.62 3.08 -0.25
N ASN A 52 7.67 2.28 -0.27
CA ASN A 52 9.05 2.77 -0.22
C ASN A 52 9.50 3.26 -1.60
N VAL A 53 8.85 4.31 -2.09
CA VAL A 53 9.16 4.89 -3.40
C VAL A 53 9.13 6.41 -3.36
#